data_1020491c786ca09429b4382bae13551e
#
_entry.id   1020491c786ca09429b4382bae13551e
#
_cell.length_a   1.000
_cell.length_b   1.000
_cell.length_c   1.000
_cell.angle_alpha   90.00
_cell.angle_beta   90.00
_cell.angle_gamma   90.00
#
_symmetry.space_group_name_H-M   'P 1'
#
loop_
_entity.id
_entity.type
_entity.pdbx_description
1 polymer ?
#
loop_
_entity_poly.entity_id
_entity_poly.type
_entity_poly.pdbx_seq_one_letter_code
_entity_poly.pdbx_strand_id
1 'polypeptide(L)'
;MKRKRLRFRRIRKGFYLTLLFEKYGKWFIWELKRFFVPLALFIVIVSALVFISTKDFPWREWKLSQGFYRDVFCEKIRSGSIRQPFNAWSSLIFIPIGLWMARRAFLDKVPSPRLSPIRRHKRYGLLFGISLVITGVGSWFFHASLTYVGHFVDVIGMYFLGGFLFTYGLSRKLRQSATAFLAVYAAVVVPLVLFQWFNPEASRYAFGALILSALGIEIGLHKSLSNKLFVVALLTLGLGFFIWILDEKKLLCWPQSCLQGHAIWHILTAIATQLSYLYYLSEGPRVNWKIGYRAGKYTWMNRYWKR
;
A
#
# COMPACT_ATOMS: atom_id res chain seq x y z
N MET A 1 -10.03 -61.63 -7.95
CA MET A 1 -10.16 -60.50 -6.97
C MET A 1 -9.19 -59.33 -7.18
N LYS A 2 -7.91 -59.51 -7.63
CA LYS A 2 -6.92 -58.39 -7.82
C LYS A 2 -7.31 -57.35 -8.88
N ARG A 3 -7.94 -57.76 -10.04
CA ARG A 3 -8.32 -56.82 -11.11
C ARG A 3 -9.43 -55.82 -10.73
N LYS A 4 -10.40 -56.21 -9.88
CA LYS A 4 -11.46 -55.28 -9.40
C LYS A 4 -10.92 -54.20 -8.45
N ARG A 5 -9.93 -54.53 -7.58
CA ARG A 5 -9.30 -53.55 -6.67
C ARG A 5 -8.48 -52.49 -7.38
N LEU A 6 -7.80 -52.84 -8.52
CA LEU A 6 -7.06 -51.90 -9.33
C LEU A 6 -7.97 -50.90 -10.07
N ARG A 7 -9.14 -51.37 -10.58
CA ARG A 7 -10.11 -50.54 -11.25
C ARG A 7 -10.76 -49.52 -10.30
N PHE A 8 -11.07 -49.91 -9.07
CA PHE A 8 -11.61 -49.03 -8.04
C PHE A 8 -10.57 -47.97 -7.57
N ARG A 9 -9.28 -48.33 -7.47
CA ARG A 9 -8.22 -47.38 -7.15
C ARG A 9 -8.00 -46.32 -8.26
N ARG A 10 -8.13 -46.71 -9.52
CA ARG A 10 -7.97 -45.81 -10.68
C ARG A 10 -9.15 -44.82 -10.79
N ILE A 11 -10.37 -45.26 -10.53
CA ILE A 11 -11.56 -44.42 -10.50
C ILE A 11 -11.49 -43.44 -9.32
N ARG A 12 -11.04 -43.86 -8.13
CA ARG A 12 -10.82 -42.93 -7.01
C ARG A 12 -9.75 -41.88 -7.29
N LYS A 13 -8.63 -42.24 -7.91
CA LYS A 13 -7.58 -41.30 -8.27
C LYS A 13 -8.07 -40.25 -9.31
N GLY A 14 -8.80 -40.68 -10.35
CA GLY A 14 -9.40 -39.77 -11.35
C GLY A 14 -10.40 -38.82 -10.73
N PHE A 15 -11.25 -39.30 -9.84
CA PHE A 15 -12.23 -38.46 -9.13
C PHE A 15 -11.58 -37.47 -8.16
N TYR A 16 -10.49 -37.84 -7.48
CA TYR A 16 -9.72 -36.92 -6.64
C TYR A 16 -8.99 -35.85 -7.45
N LEU A 17 -8.45 -36.19 -8.61
CA LEU A 17 -7.79 -35.23 -9.50
C LEU A 17 -8.80 -34.22 -10.06
N THR A 18 -10.00 -34.67 -10.50
CA THR A 18 -11.04 -33.76 -10.98
C THR A 18 -11.55 -32.81 -9.87
N LEU A 19 -11.76 -33.30 -8.67
CA LEU A 19 -12.13 -32.48 -7.52
C LEU A 19 -11.03 -31.49 -7.12
N LEU A 20 -9.76 -31.90 -7.22
CA LEU A 20 -8.63 -31.01 -6.99
C LEU A 20 -8.56 -29.95 -8.09
N PHE A 21 -8.68 -30.32 -9.36
CA PHE A 21 -8.70 -29.37 -10.48
C PHE A 21 -9.87 -28.40 -10.39
N GLU A 22 -11.07 -28.87 -10.04
CA GLU A 22 -12.23 -28.01 -9.88
C GLU A 22 -12.08 -27.02 -8.70
N LYS A 23 -11.51 -27.48 -7.59
CA LYS A 23 -11.28 -26.66 -6.41
C LYS A 23 -10.14 -25.66 -6.60
N TYR A 24 -9.00 -26.12 -7.12
CA TYR A 24 -7.84 -25.27 -7.36
C TYR A 24 -8.03 -24.39 -8.61
N GLY A 25 -8.74 -24.85 -9.63
CA GLY A 25 -9.10 -24.05 -10.79
C GLY A 25 -10.01 -22.90 -10.42
N LYS A 26 -11.05 -23.11 -9.59
CA LYS A 26 -11.92 -22.03 -9.08
C LYS A 26 -11.15 -21.06 -8.20
N TRP A 27 -10.25 -21.55 -7.35
CA TRP A 27 -9.38 -20.70 -6.53
C TRP A 27 -8.40 -19.90 -7.41
N PHE A 28 -7.76 -20.54 -8.38
CA PHE A 28 -6.84 -19.90 -9.30
C PHE A 28 -7.53 -18.82 -10.15
N ILE A 29 -8.71 -19.10 -10.70
CA ILE A 29 -9.52 -18.13 -11.46
C ILE A 29 -9.92 -16.96 -10.54
N TRP A 30 -10.23 -17.21 -9.27
CA TRP A 30 -10.61 -16.18 -8.33
C TRP A 30 -9.41 -15.29 -7.95
N GLU A 31 -8.22 -15.87 -7.75
CA GLU A 31 -6.99 -15.11 -7.56
C GLU A 31 -6.59 -14.35 -8.83
N LEU A 32 -6.70 -14.95 -10.01
CA LEU A 32 -6.50 -14.24 -11.27
C LEU A 32 -7.41 -13.00 -11.39
N LYS A 33 -8.69 -13.12 -11.08
CA LYS A 33 -9.62 -11.97 -11.09
C LYS A 33 -9.23 -10.89 -10.09
N ARG A 34 -8.55 -11.23 -9.00
CA ARG A 34 -8.02 -10.25 -8.06
C ARG A 34 -6.87 -9.44 -8.65
N PHE A 35 -6.05 -10.04 -9.51
CA PHE A 35 -4.90 -9.41 -10.13
C PHE A 35 -5.22 -8.70 -11.44
N PHE A 36 -6.13 -9.24 -12.26
CA PHE A 36 -6.40 -8.68 -13.57
C PHE A 36 -6.92 -7.23 -13.55
N VAL A 37 -7.86 -6.92 -12.66
CA VAL A 37 -8.41 -5.54 -12.59
C VAL A 37 -7.35 -4.55 -12.09
N PRO A 38 -6.61 -4.80 -10.98
CA PRO A 38 -5.49 -3.96 -10.59
C PRO A 38 -4.42 -3.82 -11.67
N LEU A 39 -4.05 -4.91 -12.34
CA LEU A 39 -3.06 -4.89 -13.42
C LEU A 39 -3.53 -4.06 -14.62
N ALA A 40 -4.78 -4.25 -15.06
CA ALA A 40 -5.34 -3.48 -16.17
C ALA A 40 -5.38 -1.98 -15.84
N LEU A 41 -5.83 -1.62 -14.64
CA LEU A 41 -5.85 -0.23 -14.20
C LEU A 41 -4.43 0.33 -14.08
N PHE A 42 -3.48 -0.45 -13.58
CA PHE A 42 -2.07 -0.05 -13.52
C PHE A 42 -1.51 0.23 -14.92
N ILE A 43 -1.75 -0.68 -15.87
CA ILE A 43 -1.32 -0.50 -17.27
C ILE A 43 -1.94 0.77 -17.87
N VAL A 44 -3.24 1.02 -17.64
CA VAL A 44 -3.91 2.24 -18.14
C VAL A 44 -3.27 3.49 -17.53
N ILE A 45 -3.04 3.52 -16.21
CA ILE A 45 -2.41 4.65 -15.53
C ILE A 45 -0.99 4.87 -16.09
N VAL A 46 -0.17 3.84 -16.14
CA VAL A 46 1.22 3.95 -16.65
C VAL A 46 1.23 4.38 -18.11
N SER A 47 0.35 3.83 -18.95
CA SER A 47 0.24 4.25 -20.37
C SER A 47 -0.13 5.72 -20.49
N ALA A 48 -1.04 6.23 -19.66
CA ALA A 48 -1.38 7.64 -19.62
C ALA A 48 -0.18 8.50 -19.19
N LEU A 49 0.56 8.09 -18.14
CA LEU A 49 1.74 8.81 -17.67
C LEU A 49 2.87 8.78 -18.71
N VAL A 50 3.10 7.66 -19.39
CA VAL A 50 4.04 7.57 -20.52
C VAL A 50 3.62 8.49 -21.67
N PHE A 51 2.35 8.44 -22.07
CA PHE A 51 1.82 9.32 -23.10
C PHE A 51 2.01 10.80 -22.74
N ILE A 52 1.72 11.16 -21.52
CA ILE A 52 1.95 12.48 -20.98
C ILE A 52 3.44 12.84 -21.09
N SER A 53 4.35 11.96 -20.75
CA SER A 53 5.80 12.21 -20.76
C SER A 53 6.41 12.34 -22.18
N THR A 54 5.71 11.88 -23.22
CA THR A 54 6.13 12.02 -24.63
C THR A 54 5.79 13.37 -25.26
N LYS A 55 4.96 14.17 -24.60
CA LYS A 55 4.57 15.49 -25.10
C LYS A 55 5.55 16.56 -24.65
N ASP A 56 5.73 17.60 -25.46
CA ASP A 56 6.38 18.82 -25.01
C ASP A 56 5.48 19.52 -23.99
N PHE A 57 5.85 19.36 -22.73
CA PHE A 57 4.88 19.44 -21.67
C PHE A 57 4.69 20.84 -21.09
N PRO A 58 3.45 21.26 -20.78
CA PRO A 58 3.10 22.60 -20.32
C PRO A 58 3.72 22.97 -18.96
N TRP A 59 4.18 22.01 -18.15
CA TRP A 59 4.81 22.33 -16.87
C TRP A 59 6.21 22.97 -16.98
N ARG A 60 6.78 23.10 -18.18
CA ARG A 60 7.99 23.88 -18.38
C ARG A 60 7.86 25.33 -17.88
N GLU A 61 6.67 25.91 -18.08
CA GLU A 61 6.37 27.29 -17.72
C GLU A 61 5.74 27.43 -16.32
N TRP A 62 5.49 26.29 -15.67
CA TRP A 62 4.89 26.32 -14.34
C TRP A 62 5.91 26.73 -13.28
N LYS A 63 5.42 27.44 -12.25
CA LYS A 63 6.24 27.81 -11.09
C LYS A 63 6.95 26.60 -10.53
N LEU A 64 8.28 26.66 -10.49
CA LEU A 64 9.10 25.61 -9.90
C LEU A 64 8.87 25.55 -8.39
N SER A 65 9.00 24.36 -7.84
CA SER A 65 9.06 24.16 -6.40
C SER A 65 10.24 24.94 -5.84
N GLN A 66 10.02 25.65 -4.72
CA GLN A 66 11.03 26.53 -4.13
C GLN A 66 11.98 25.76 -3.19
N GLY A 67 13.20 26.26 -3.06
CA GLY A 67 14.16 25.91 -2.02
C GLY A 67 14.53 24.42 -1.97
N PHE A 68 14.34 23.86 -0.82
CA PHE A 68 14.70 22.51 -0.41
C PHE A 68 14.26 21.38 -1.38
N TYR A 69 13.13 21.54 -2.05
CA TYR A 69 12.55 20.44 -2.85
C TYR A 69 13.12 20.32 -4.27
N ARG A 70 13.80 21.34 -4.78
CA ARG A 70 14.33 21.32 -6.14
C ARG A 70 15.65 20.57 -6.25
N ASP A 71 16.59 20.87 -5.38
CA ASP A 71 17.98 20.42 -5.49
C ASP A 71 18.38 19.42 -4.38
N VAL A 72 17.41 18.97 -3.61
CA VAL A 72 17.65 18.16 -2.43
C VAL A 72 18.08 16.74 -2.75
N PHE A 73 17.46 16.13 -3.76
CA PHE A 73 17.74 14.73 -4.09
C PHE A 73 19.02 14.59 -4.92
N CYS A 74 19.67 13.43 -4.78
CA CYS A 74 20.92 13.13 -5.47
C CYS A 74 20.75 13.07 -7.00
N GLU A 75 19.59 12.61 -7.49
CA GLU A 75 19.36 12.42 -8.93
C GLU A 75 19.53 13.72 -9.72
N LYS A 76 20.38 13.68 -10.77
CA LYS A 76 20.60 14.81 -11.66
C LYS A 76 19.30 15.25 -12.34
N ILE A 77 19.00 16.54 -12.24
CA ILE A 77 17.87 17.16 -12.93
C ILE A 77 18.16 17.19 -14.44
N ARG A 78 17.24 16.63 -15.23
CA ARG A 78 17.33 16.57 -16.69
C ARG A 78 16.49 17.66 -17.35
N SER A 79 16.82 18.01 -18.57
CA SER A 79 16.10 19.02 -19.36
C SER A 79 14.82 18.48 -20.03
N GLY A 80 14.61 17.16 -20.03
CA GLY A 80 13.46 16.51 -20.67
C GLY A 80 12.14 16.70 -19.92
N SER A 81 11.08 16.09 -20.43
CA SER A 81 9.73 16.12 -19.85
C SER A 81 9.67 15.47 -18.46
N ILE A 82 10.60 14.56 -18.15
CA ILE A 82 10.76 13.99 -16.81
C ILE A 82 12.11 14.45 -16.26
N ARG A 83 12.07 15.27 -15.21
CA ARG A 83 13.27 15.91 -14.65
C ARG A 83 14.11 14.95 -13.80
N GLN A 84 13.49 14.08 -13.02
CA GLN A 84 14.15 13.05 -12.19
C GLN A 84 13.54 11.67 -12.52
N PRO A 85 13.96 11.02 -13.62
CA PRO A 85 13.29 9.83 -14.12
C PRO A 85 13.31 8.64 -13.17
N PHE A 86 14.40 8.38 -12.43
CA PHE A 86 14.46 7.24 -11.52
C PHE A 86 13.57 7.45 -10.31
N ASN A 87 13.55 8.64 -9.74
CA ASN A 87 12.64 8.99 -8.65
C ASN A 87 11.18 8.98 -9.13
N ALA A 88 10.90 9.52 -10.33
CA ALA A 88 9.56 9.51 -10.90
C ALA A 88 9.05 8.07 -11.12
N TRP A 89 9.80 7.23 -11.84
CA TRP A 89 9.31 5.89 -12.18
C TRP A 89 9.26 4.94 -10.98
N SER A 90 10.17 5.09 -10.00
CA SER A 90 10.14 4.27 -8.79
C SER A 90 8.91 4.52 -7.92
N SER A 91 8.35 5.72 -7.93
CA SER A 91 7.14 6.05 -7.17
C SER A 91 5.90 5.29 -7.64
N LEU A 92 5.90 4.79 -8.89
CA LEU A 92 4.77 4.01 -9.42
C LEU A 92 4.54 2.68 -8.69
N ILE A 93 5.49 2.22 -7.87
CA ILE A 93 5.32 1.00 -7.03
C ILE A 93 4.14 1.12 -6.07
N PHE A 94 3.79 2.32 -5.62
CA PHE A 94 2.63 2.54 -4.75
C PHE A 94 1.31 2.19 -5.44
N ILE A 95 1.22 2.37 -6.76
CA ILE A 95 -0.03 2.20 -7.52
C ILE A 95 -0.53 0.74 -7.52
N PRO A 96 0.26 -0.28 -7.96
CA PRO A 96 -0.22 -1.65 -7.97
C PRO A 96 -0.53 -2.16 -6.56
N ILE A 97 0.21 -1.74 -5.54
CA ILE A 97 -0.06 -2.08 -4.14
C ILE A 97 -1.39 -1.47 -3.70
N GLY A 98 -1.62 -0.19 -3.98
CA GLY A 98 -2.87 0.50 -3.64
C GLY A 98 -4.09 -0.09 -4.35
N LEU A 99 -3.97 -0.37 -5.65
CA LEU A 99 -5.03 -1.01 -6.44
C LEU A 99 -5.36 -2.42 -5.94
N TRP A 100 -4.33 -3.20 -5.56
CA TRP A 100 -4.53 -4.52 -4.96
C TRP A 100 -5.25 -4.43 -3.61
N MET A 101 -4.87 -3.49 -2.73
CA MET A 101 -5.54 -3.26 -1.45
C MET A 101 -7.02 -2.87 -1.65
N ALA A 102 -7.28 -1.92 -2.54
CA ALA A 102 -8.63 -1.48 -2.88
C ALA A 102 -9.48 -2.63 -3.45
N ARG A 103 -8.93 -3.40 -4.38
CA ARG A 103 -9.61 -4.56 -4.96
C ARG A 103 -9.92 -5.62 -3.92
N ARG A 104 -8.97 -5.91 -3.04
CA ARG A 104 -9.16 -6.85 -1.94
C ARG A 104 -10.30 -6.41 -1.02
N ALA A 105 -10.36 -5.13 -0.68
CA ALA A 105 -11.43 -4.58 0.16
C ALA A 105 -12.84 -4.76 -0.45
N PHE A 106 -12.95 -4.78 -1.79
CA PHE A 106 -14.21 -5.10 -2.48
C PHE A 106 -14.56 -6.57 -2.46
N LEU A 107 -13.57 -7.46 -2.52
CA LEU A 107 -13.78 -8.89 -2.67
C LEU A 107 -13.96 -9.62 -1.33
N ASP A 108 -13.39 -9.10 -0.25
CA ASP A 108 -13.48 -9.69 1.09
C ASP A 108 -14.87 -9.42 1.68
N LYS A 109 -15.83 -10.30 1.37
CA LYS A 109 -17.28 -10.15 1.67
C LYS A 109 -17.69 -10.70 3.02
N VAL A 110 -16.83 -10.84 4.01
CA VAL A 110 -17.25 -11.50 5.27
C VAL A 110 -17.42 -10.48 6.40
N PRO A 111 -18.64 -9.99 6.66
CA PRO A 111 -18.93 -9.22 7.85
C PRO A 111 -18.98 -10.16 9.06
N SER A 112 -17.89 -10.31 9.78
CA SER A 112 -17.86 -10.97 11.07
C SER A 112 -17.39 -9.98 12.14
N PRO A 113 -18.11 -9.83 13.25
CA PRO A 113 -17.69 -8.95 14.35
C PRO A 113 -16.34 -9.34 14.97
N ARG A 114 -15.88 -10.57 14.70
CA ARG A 114 -14.59 -11.09 15.16
C ARG A 114 -13.40 -10.67 14.26
N LEU A 115 -13.65 -10.10 13.10
CA LEU A 115 -12.58 -9.66 12.18
C LEU A 115 -12.09 -8.26 12.54
N SER A 116 -10.86 -7.95 12.11
CA SER A 116 -10.31 -6.59 12.24
C SER A 116 -11.21 -5.55 11.53
N PRO A 117 -11.24 -4.28 11.97
CA PRO A 117 -12.08 -3.25 11.36
C PRO A 117 -11.86 -3.12 9.85
N ILE A 118 -10.62 -3.22 9.37
CA ILE A 118 -10.28 -3.13 7.95
C ILE A 118 -10.89 -4.26 7.12
N ARG A 119 -11.12 -5.43 7.70
CA ARG A 119 -11.82 -6.56 7.06
C ARG A 119 -13.34 -6.45 7.15
N ARG A 120 -13.85 -5.81 8.20
CA ARG A 120 -15.31 -5.63 8.39
C ARG A 120 -15.89 -4.56 7.48
N HIS A 121 -15.15 -3.48 7.25
CA HIS A 121 -15.63 -2.32 6.53
C HIS A 121 -14.74 -2.04 5.32
N LYS A 122 -15.22 -2.36 4.13
CA LYS A 122 -14.52 -2.14 2.85
C LYS A 122 -13.99 -0.70 2.69
N ARG A 123 -14.65 0.28 3.32
CA ARG A 123 -14.25 1.71 3.25
C ARG A 123 -12.82 1.95 3.73
N TYR A 124 -12.37 1.23 4.76
CA TYR A 124 -10.99 1.36 5.26
C TYR A 124 -9.96 0.88 4.25
N GLY A 125 -10.13 -0.33 3.72
CA GLY A 125 -9.20 -0.85 2.72
C GLY A 125 -9.24 -0.08 1.40
N LEU A 126 -10.41 0.45 1.01
CA LEU A 126 -10.56 1.33 -0.15
C LEU A 126 -9.80 2.63 0.06
N LEU A 127 -10.03 3.33 1.18
CA LEU A 127 -9.38 4.60 1.47
C LEU A 127 -7.86 4.44 1.53
N PHE A 128 -7.39 3.37 2.20
CA PHE A 128 -5.96 3.09 2.28
C PHE A 128 -5.34 2.83 0.90
N GLY A 129 -6.00 1.99 0.08
CA GLY A 129 -5.53 1.71 -1.27
C GLY A 129 -5.54 2.94 -2.19
N ILE A 130 -6.60 3.75 -2.13
CA ILE A 130 -6.72 5.00 -2.90
C ILE A 130 -5.64 5.99 -2.47
N SER A 131 -5.36 6.13 -1.17
CA SER A 131 -4.28 6.99 -0.67
C SER A 131 -2.92 6.62 -1.27
N LEU A 132 -2.62 5.32 -1.40
CA LEU A 132 -1.40 4.86 -2.06
C LEU A 132 -1.36 5.20 -3.54
N VAL A 133 -2.47 5.02 -4.26
CA VAL A 133 -2.53 5.37 -5.69
C VAL A 133 -2.28 6.88 -5.87
N ILE A 134 -2.89 7.72 -5.05
CA ILE A 134 -2.68 9.18 -5.07
C ILE A 134 -1.21 9.50 -4.75
N THR A 135 -0.61 8.84 -3.73
CA THR A 135 0.81 9.01 -3.40
C THR A 135 1.70 8.67 -4.60
N GLY A 136 1.47 7.53 -5.27
CA GLY A 136 2.28 7.12 -6.40
C GLY A 136 2.19 8.06 -7.60
N VAL A 137 0.97 8.50 -7.95
CA VAL A 137 0.75 9.45 -9.06
C VAL A 137 1.28 10.84 -8.71
N GLY A 138 1.04 11.30 -7.48
CA GLY A 138 1.50 12.61 -7.01
C GLY A 138 3.02 12.70 -6.97
N SER A 139 3.67 11.68 -6.42
CA SER A 139 5.13 11.61 -6.37
C SER A 139 5.75 11.51 -7.77
N TRP A 140 5.16 10.69 -8.66
CA TRP A 140 5.56 10.69 -10.07
C TRP A 140 5.47 12.10 -10.68
N PHE A 141 4.35 12.77 -10.48
CA PHE A 141 4.15 14.12 -11.03
C PHE A 141 5.16 15.13 -10.48
N PHE A 142 5.45 15.06 -9.19
CA PHE A 142 6.46 15.94 -8.60
C PHE A 142 7.84 15.72 -9.21
N HIS A 143 8.34 14.48 -9.23
CA HIS A 143 9.65 14.16 -9.76
C HIS A 143 9.75 14.33 -11.28
N ALA A 144 8.65 14.19 -12.01
CA ALA A 144 8.59 14.51 -13.44
C ALA A 144 8.68 16.01 -13.69
N SER A 145 7.96 16.83 -12.91
CA SER A 145 7.81 18.25 -13.18
C SER A 145 8.75 19.16 -12.37
N LEU A 146 9.05 18.79 -11.12
CA LEU A 146 9.69 19.61 -10.08
C LEU A 146 8.98 20.97 -9.88
N THR A 147 7.67 20.99 -10.10
CA THR A 147 6.87 22.21 -9.95
C THR A 147 6.27 22.35 -8.56
N TYR A 148 5.83 23.55 -8.21
CA TYR A 148 5.08 23.82 -6.98
C TYR A 148 3.80 22.98 -6.90
N VAL A 149 3.06 22.88 -8.00
CA VAL A 149 1.83 22.09 -8.07
C VAL A 149 2.15 20.59 -7.93
N GLY A 150 3.23 20.12 -8.59
CA GLY A 150 3.67 18.73 -8.44
C GLY A 150 3.99 18.39 -6.99
N HIS A 151 4.75 19.24 -6.31
CA HIS A 151 5.05 19.09 -4.89
C HIS A 151 3.78 19.10 -4.03
N PHE A 152 2.85 20.00 -4.33
CA PHE A 152 1.58 20.07 -3.60
C PHE A 152 0.79 18.78 -3.71
N VAL A 153 0.67 18.20 -4.91
CA VAL A 153 -0.06 16.94 -5.13
C VAL A 153 0.65 15.74 -4.48
N ASP A 154 1.98 15.70 -4.51
CA ASP A 154 2.77 14.67 -3.85
C ASP A 154 2.50 14.63 -2.35
N VAL A 155 2.60 15.78 -1.68
CA VAL A 155 2.38 15.86 -0.23
C VAL A 155 0.91 15.61 0.16
N ILE A 156 -0.06 15.95 -0.69
CA ILE A 156 -1.47 15.52 -0.49
C ILE A 156 -1.55 13.99 -0.36
N GLY A 157 -0.90 13.25 -1.25
CA GLY A 157 -0.84 11.80 -1.18
C GLY A 157 -0.25 11.31 0.15
N MET A 158 0.84 11.93 0.59
CA MET A 158 1.48 11.63 1.87
C MET A 158 0.54 11.90 3.06
N TYR A 159 -0.18 13.03 3.06
CA TYR A 159 -1.17 13.34 4.11
C TYR A 159 -2.35 12.39 4.11
N PHE A 160 -2.82 11.95 2.94
CA PHE A 160 -3.87 10.95 2.85
C PHE A 160 -3.42 9.63 3.48
N LEU A 161 -2.21 9.19 3.15
CA LEU A 161 -1.65 7.97 3.70
C LEU A 161 -1.38 8.07 5.21
N GLY A 162 -0.65 9.09 5.65
CA GLY A 162 -0.33 9.31 7.06
C GLY A 162 -1.57 9.56 7.91
N GLY A 163 -2.53 10.35 7.40
CA GLY A 163 -3.82 10.59 8.03
C GLY A 163 -4.63 9.31 8.21
N PHE A 164 -4.58 8.39 7.21
CA PHE A 164 -5.21 7.09 7.36
C PHE A 164 -4.55 6.28 8.49
N LEU A 165 -3.24 6.16 8.50
CA LEU A 165 -2.51 5.40 9.53
C LEU A 165 -2.83 5.92 10.94
N PHE A 166 -2.76 7.23 11.13
CA PHE A 166 -3.09 7.89 12.39
C PHE A 166 -4.54 7.64 12.82
N THR A 167 -5.49 7.98 11.94
CA THR A 167 -6.92 7.90 12.27
C THR A 167 -7.39 6.48 12.44
N TYR A 168 -6.85 5.54 11.65
CA TYR A 168 -7.19 4.13 11.76
C TYR A 168 -6.68 3.53 13.08
N GLY A 169 -5.46 3.86 13.48
CA GLY A 169 -4.92 3.49 14.79
C GLY A 169 -5.81 3.97 15.94
N LEU A 170 -6.19 5.24 15.92
CA LEU A 170 -7.07 5.85 16.91
C LEU A 170 -8.47 5.24 16.92
N SER A 171 -9.06 5.05 15.74
CA SER A 171 -10.40 4.47 15.54
C SER A 171 -10.53 3.06 16.12
N ARG A 172 -9.50 2.23 16.01
CA ARG A 172 -9.48 0.88 16.59
C ARG A 172 -9.57 0.92 18.11
N LYS A 173 -8.87 1.84 18.75
CA LYS A 173 -8.90 2.01 20.20
C LYS A 173 -10.25 2.53 20.68
N LEU A 174 -10.79 3.54 20.00
CA LEU A 174 -12.05 4.18 20.37
C LEU A 174 -13.29 3.43 19.87
N ARG A 175 -13.12 2.33 19.13
CA ARG A 175 -14.21 1.54 18.53
C ARG A 175 -15.22 2.38 17.74
N GLN A 176 -14.69 3.37 17.01
CA GLN A 176 -15.52 4.31 16.24
C GLN A 176 -16.30 3.62 15.12
N SER A 177 -17.45 4.20 14.78
CA SER A 177 -18.17 3.84 13.56
C SER A 177 -17.38 4.27 12.31
N ALA A 178 -17.67 3.65 11.15
CA ALA A 178 -17.03 4.03 9.89
C ALA A 178 -17.31 5.49 9.49
N THR A 179 -18.44 6.06 9.90
CA THR A 179 -18.79 7.47 9.64
C THR A 179 -17.98 8.40 10.54
N ALA A 180 -17.88 8.09 11.84
CA ALA A 180 -17.06 8.85 12.77
C ALA A 180 -15.57 8.82 12.37
N PHE A 181 -15.08 7.68 11.90
CA PHE A 181 -13.74 7.56 11.33
C PHE A 181 -13.52 8.54 10.16
N LEU A 182 -14.44 8.58 9.18
CA LEU A 182 -14.31 9.48 8.03
C LEU A 182 -14.34 10.95 8.45
N ALA A 183 -15.15 11.31 9.43
CA ALA A 183 -15.19 12.68 9.97
C ALA A 183 -13.85 13.06 10.62
N VAL A 184 -13.29 12.19 11.49
CA VAL A 184 -11.98 12.41 12.12
C VAL A 184 -10.87 12.44 11.07
N TYR A 185 -10.90 11.54 10.09
CA TYR A 185 -9.95 11.52 8.99
C TYR A 185 -9.95 12.85 8.21
N ALA A 186 -11.13 13.35 7.85
CA ALA A 186 -11.26 14.65 7.18
C ALA A 186 -10.78 15.79 8.08
N ALA A 187 -11.11 15.76 9.38
CA ALA A 187 -10.68 16.77 10.35
C ALA A 187 -9.15 16.80 10.55
N VAL A 188 -8.45 15.69 10.29
CA VAL A 188 -6.97 15.64 10.31
C VAL A 188 -6.40 16.09 8.97
N VAL A 189 -6.88 15.53 7.86
CA VAL A 189 -6.26 15.71 6.54
C VAL A 189 -6.54 17.08 5.94
N VAL A 190 -7.77 17.61 6.05
CA VAL A 190 -8.13 18.88 5.43
C VAL A 190 -7.30 20.05 5.98
N PRO A 191 -7.13 20.21 7.31
CA PRO A 191 -6.26 21.28 7.83
C PRO A 191 -4.81 21.13 7.38
N LEU A 192 -4.27 19.90 7.28
CA LEU A 192 -2.90 19.66 6.81
C LEU A 192 -2.72 20.05 5.34
N VAL A 193 -3.71 19.76 4.48
CA VAL A 193 -3.71 20.18 3.08
C VAL A 193 -3.78 21.69 2.97
N LEU A 194 -4.62 22.34 3.77
CA LEU A 194 -4.69 23.82 3.81
C LEU A 194 -3.40 24.43 4.36
N PHE A 195 -2.84 23.86 5.43
CA PHE A 195 -1.57 24.31 6.00
C PHE A 195 -0.43 24.26 4.97
N GLN A 196 -0.34 23.20 4.19
CA GLN A 196 0.68 23.05 3.14
C GLN A 196 0.55 24.12 2.05
N TRP A 197 -0.67 24.51 1.68
CA TRP A 197 -0.88 25.54 0.68
C TRP A 197 -0.19 26.86 1.06
N PHE A 198 -0.22 27.22 2.33
CA PHE A 198 0.40 28.43 2.86
C PHE A 198 1.85 28.24 3.30
N ASN A 199 2.23 27.01 3.69
CA ASN A 199 3.53 26.69 4.28
C ASN A 199 4.14 25.42 3.64
N PRO A 200 4.50 25.44 2.35
CA PRO A 200 4.99 24.26 1.64
C PRO A 200 6.28 23.70 2.24
N GLU A 201 7.17 24.55 2.77
CA GLU A 201 8.44 24.11 3.37
C GLU A 201 8.27 23.37 4.70
N ALA A 202 7.22 23.70 5.45
CA ALA A 202 6.90 23.05 6.71
C ALA A 202 6.13 21.72 6.54
N SER A 203 5.64 21.43 5.34
CA SER A 203 4.78 20.27 5.06
C SER A 203 5.42 18.93 5.43
N ARG A 204 6.73 18.77 5.20
CA ARG A 204 7.48 17.56 5.56
C ARG A 204 7.54 17.31 7.06
N TYR A 205 7.66 18.36 7.85
CA TYR A 205 7.68 18.26 9.32
C TYR A 205 6.30 17.89 9.85
N ALA A 206 5.26 18.48 9.28
CA ALA A 206 3.87 18.11 9.60
C ALA A 206 3.57 16.64 9.26
N PHE A 207 4.05 16.17 8.11
CA PHE A 207 3.95 14.75 7.75
C PHE A 207 4.76 13.87 8.72
N GLY A 208 6.00 14.24 9.04
CA GLY A 208 6.82 13.51 10.01
C GLY A 208 6.15 13.40 11.38
N ALA A 209 5.59 14.50 11.89
CA ALA A 209 4.83 14.52 13.14
C ALA A 209 3.61 13.59 13.09
N LEU A 210 2.89 13.59 11.97
CA LEU A 210 1.74 12.72 11.75
C LEU A 210 2.12 11.23 11.78
N ILE A 211 3.21 10.85 11.10
CA ILE A 211 3.72 9.46 11.09
C ILE A 211 4.21 9.05 12.48
N LEU A 212 4.98 9.91 13.16
CA LEU A 212 5.44 9.61 14.53
C LEU A 212 4.26 9.44 15.49
N SER A 213 3.22 10.26 15.37
CA SER A 213 1.98 10.11 16.14
C SER A 213 1.27 8.80 15.85
N ALA A 214 1.17 8.41 14.57
CA ALA A 214 0.59 7.12 14.17
C ALA A 214 1.40 5.95 14.75
N LEU A 215 2.73 5.99 14.69
CA LEU A 215 3.60 4.97 15.29
C LEU A 215 3.46 4.92 16.80
N GLY A 216 3.39 6.07 17.47
CA GLY A 216 3.14 6.16 18.92
C GLY A 216 1.82 5.49 19.32
N ILE A 217 0.75 5.68 18.54
CA ILE A 217 -0.53 5.00 18.76
C ILE A 217 -0.39 3.48 18.56
N GLU A 218 0.28 3.04 17.51
CA GLU A 218 0.47 1.61 17.24
C GLU A 218 1.27 0.93 18.36
N ILE A 219 2.36 1.52 18.79
CA ILE A 219 3.23 0.95 19.82
C ILE A 219 2.57 1.03 21.19
N GLY A 220 2.07 2.20 21.57
CA GLY A 220 1.55 2.47 22.90
C GLY A 220 0.18 1.85 23.17
N LEU A 221 -0.77 2.01 22.25
CA LEU A 221 -2.15 1.57 22.43
C LEU A 221 -2.40 0.14 21.99
N HIS A 222 -1.73 -0.33 20.94
CA HIS A 222 -1.96 -1.65 20.35
C HIS A 222 -0.89 -2.67 20.63
N LYS A 223 0.22 -2.26 21.31
CA LYS A 223 1.35 -3.14 21.63
C LYS A 223 1.89 -3.89 20.38
N SER A 224 1.91 -3.19 19.26
CA SER A 224 2.16 -3.75 17.93
C SER A 224 3.55 -4.36 17.77
N LEU A 225 4.51 -4.02 18.64
CA LEU A 225 5.86 -4.62 18.67
C LEU A 225 5.85 -6.14 18.93
N SER A 226 4.75 -6.69 19.42
CA SER A 226 4.57 -8.15 19.54
C SER A 226 4.22 -8.83 18.21
N ASN A 227 3.88 -8.08 17.17
CA ASN A 227 3.50 -8.61 15.86
C ASN A 227 4.66 -8.49 14.87
N LYS A 228 5.10 -9.65 14.34
CA LYS A 228 6.24 -9.72 13.42
C LYS A 228 6.05 -8.88 12.15
N LEU A 229 4.83 -8.81 11.60
CA LEU A 229 4.55 -8.01 10.40
C LEU A 229 4.75 -6.52 10.68
N PHE A 230 4.31 -6.04 11.84
CA PHE A 230 4.52 -4.65 12.23
C PHE A 230 6.00 -4.34 12.44
N VAL A 231 6.73 -5.23 13.13
CA VAL A 231 8.18 -5.04 13.35
C VAL A 231 8.93 -5.00 12.03
N VAL A 232 8.65 -5.91 11.10
CA VAL A 232 9.28 -5.91 9.77
C VAL A 232 8.89 -4.65 8.99
N ALA A 233 7.63 -4.20 9.07
CA ALA A 233 7.21 -2.93 8.45
C ALA A 233 7.99 -1.74 9.01
N LEU A 234 8.14 -1.66 10.33
CA LEU A 234 8.88 -0.61 11.02
C LEU A 234 10.37 -0.60 10.63
N LEU A 235 11.02 -1.77 10.62
CA LEU A 235 12.41 -1.90 10.19
C LEU A 235 12.60 -1.52 8.71
N THR A 236 11.67 -1.92 7.84
CA THR A 236 11.70 -1.56 6.42
C THR A 236 11.52 -0.06 6.22
N LEU A 237 10.60 0.56 6.96
CA LEU A 237 10.42 2.02 6.95
C LEU A 237 11.65 2.75 7.46
N GLY A 238 12.23 2.28 8.57
CA GLY A 238 13.45 2.85 9.15
C GLY A 238 14.65 2.76 8.21
N LEU A 239 14.84 1.62 7.55
CA LEU A 239 15.88 1.45 6.53
C LEU A 239 15.67 2.40 5.34
N GLY A 240 14.44 2.50 4.85
CA GLY A 240 14.10 3.43 3.78
C GLY A 240 14.39 4.88 4.19
N PHE A 241 13.98 5.29 5.38
CA PHE A 241 14.24 6.63 5.90
C PHE A 241 15.73 6.93 6.07
N PHE A 242 16.50 5.96 6.53
CA PHE A 242 17.96 6.07 6.61
C PHE A 242 18.59 6.31 5.24
N ILE A 243 18.21 5.52 4.23
CA ILE A 243 18.70 5.67 2.85
C ILE A 243 18.28 7.03 2.27
N TRP A 244 17.05 7.48 2.56
CA TRP A 244 16.57 8.81 2.16
C TRP A 244 17.42 9.93 2.75
N ILE A 245 17.82 9.85 4.03
CA ILE A 245 18.74 10.81 4.66
C ILE A 245 20.10 10.82 3.95
N LEU A 246 20.64 9.65 3.62
CA LEU A 246 21.92 9.55 2.92
C LEU A 246 21.87 10.19 1.53
N ASP A 247 20.75 10.04 0.81
CA ASP A 247 20.49 10.68 -0.48
C ASP A 247 20.34 12.21 -0.33
N GLU A 248 19.51 12.66 0.62
CA GLU A 248 19.30 14.09 0.89
C GLU A 248 20.60 14.82 1.26
N LYS A 249 21.40 14.19 2.14
CA LYS A 249 22.71 14.73 2.57
C LYS A 249 23.82 14.51 1.53
N LYS A 250 23.51 13.85 0.41
CA LYS A 250 24.45 13.52 -0.67
C LYS A 250 25.67 12.72 -0.18
N LEU A 251 25.51 11.96 0.91
CA LEU A 251 26.54 11.10 1.48
C LEU A 251 26.75 9.84 0.65
N LEU A 252 25.69 9.31 0.03
CA LEU A 252 25.73 8.25 -0.97
C LEU A 252 25.03 8.77 -2.22
N CYS A 253 25.77 9.44 -3.10
CA CYS A 253 25.19 10.17 -4.20
C CYS A 253 25.98 9.96 -5.49
N TRP A 254 25.34 9.32 -6.46
CA TRP A 254 25.82 9.19 -7.84
C TRP A 254 24.75 9.78 -8.79
N PRO A 255 24.79 11.08 -9.10
CA PRO A 255 23.70 11.81 -9.75
C PRO A 255 23.26 11.24 -11.10
N GLN A 256 24.15 10.53 -11.81
CA GLN A 256 23.85 9.94 -13.12
C GLN A 256 23.51 8.44 -13.06
N SER A 257 23.61 7.82 -11.88
CA SER A 257 23.31 6.42 -11.68
C SER A 257 21.80 6.13 -11.79
N CYS A 258 21.47 4.91 -12.20
CA CYS A 258 20.09 4.40 -12.09
C CYS A 258 19.71 4.02 -10.63
N LEU A 259 20.70 3.90 -9.75
CA LEU A 259 20.51 3.61 -8.34
C LEU A 259 20.48 4.92 -7.55
N GLN A 260 19.29 5.44 -7.31
CA GLN A 260 19.07 6.64 -6.52
C GLN A 260 18.53 6.27 -5.14
N GLY A 261 19.07 6.88 -4.08
CA GLY A 261 18.64 6.59 -2.71
C GLY A 261 17.16 6.92 -2.49
N HIS A 262 16.70 8.03 -3.09
CA HIS A 262 15.28 8.41 -3.03
C HIS A 262 14.36 7.42 -3.76
N ALA A 263 14.82 6.85 -4.90
CA ALA A 263 14.07 5.78 -5.58
C ALA A 263 13.96 4.51 -4.71
N ILE A 264 15.01 4.16 -3.98
CA ILE A 264 15.00 3.05 -3.02
C ILE A 264 14.04 3.36 -1.86
N TRP A 265 14.00 4.60 -1.39
CA TRP A 265 13.03 5.05 -0.39
C TRP A 265 11.57 4.80 -0.84
N HIS A 266 11.21 5.12 -2.08
CA HIS A 266 9.87 4.82 -2.62
C HIS A 266 9.55 3.33 -2.53
N ILE A 267 10.47 2.45 -2.92
CA ILE A 267 10.27 1.00 -2.90
C ILE A 267 10.09 0.50 -1.46
N LEU A 268 10.98 0.90 -0.56
CA LEU A 268 10.95 0.43 0.83
C LEU A 268 9.71 0.95 1.58
N THR A 269 9.30 2.19 1.36
CA THR A 269 8.09 2.74 1.98
C THR A 269 6.82 2.10 1.43
N ALA A 270 6.77 1.77 0.15
CA ALA A 270 5.67 1.01 -0.44
C ALA A 270 5.57 -0.39 0.17
N ILE A 271 6.71 -1.09 0.35
CA ILE A 271 6.75 -2.41 1.02
C ILE A 271 6.33 -2.27 2.50
N ALA A 272 6.84 -1.27 3.22
CA ALA A 272 6.47 -1.03 4.62
C ALA A 272 4.95 -0.78 4.77
N THR A 273 4.36 -0.04 3.83
CA THR A 273 2.92 0.21 3.81
C THR A 273 2.12 -1.06 3.49
N GLN A 274 2.60 -1.89 2.57
CA GLN A 274 2.02 -3.20 2.28
C GLN A 274 2.05 -4.12 3.52
N LEU A 275 3.17 -4.15 4.23
CA LEU A 275 3.32 -4.94 5.47
C LEU A 275 2.39 -4.40 6.58
N SER A 276 2.23 -3.08 6.68
CA SER A 276 1.28 -2.45 7.61
C SER A 276 -0.17 -2.85 7.30
N TYR A 277 -0.55 -2.91 6.02
CA TYR A 277 -1.86 -3.42 5.62
C TYR A 277 -2.04 -4.90 6.00
N LEU A 278 -1.03 -5.75 5.76
CA LEU A 278 -1.06 -7.16 6.16
C LEU A 278 -1.14 -7.32 7.69
N TYR A 279 -0.43 -6.46 8.43
CA TYR A 279 -0.55 -6.40 9.88
C TYR A 279 -1.99 -6.09 10.30
N TYR A 280 -2.64 -5.08 9.74
CA TYR A 280 -4.04 -4.76 10.03
C TYR A 280 -5.01 -5.88 9.65
N LEU A 281 -4.73 -6.61 8.59
CA LEU A 281 -5.51 -7.80 8.22
C LEU A 281 -5.32 -8.97 9.20
N SER A 282 -4.16 -9.08 9.82
CA SER A 282 -3.83 -10.14 10.78
C SER A 282 -4.46 -9.93 12.16
N GLU A 283 -4.93 -8.73 12.45
CA GLU A 283 -5.61 -8.42 13.70
C GLU A 283 -6.97 -9.12 13.76
N GLY A 284 -7.22 -9.80 14.86
CA GLY A 284 -8.45 -10.54 15.10
C GLY A 284 -8.19 -11.71 16.04
N PRO A 285 -9.20 -12.43 16.48
CA PRO A 285 -9.00 -13.64 17.28
C PRO A 285 -8.10 -14.60 16.48
N ARG A 286 -7.05 -15.06 17.12
CA ARG A 286 -6.10 -16.01 16.52
C ARG A 286 -6.88 -17.21 16.03
N VAL A 287 -7.01 -17.36 14.71
CA VAL A 287 -7.47 -18.60 14.11
C VAL A 287 -6.34 -19.60 14.35
N ASN A 288 -6.52 -20.47 15.33
CA ASN A 288 -5.62 -21.58 15.55
C ASN A 288 -5.68 -22.50 14.30
N TRP A 289 -4.73 -22.35 13.40
CA TRP A 289 -4.51 -23.24 12.27
C TRP A 289 -3.97 -24.58 12.78
N LYS A 290 -4.71 -25.27 13.64
CA LYS A 290 -4.48 -26.68 13.88
C LYS A 290 -4.93 -27.41 12.62
N ILE A 291 -3.95 -27.85 11.81
CA ILE A 291 -4.19 -28.82 10.75
C ILE A 291 -4.64 -30.11 11.42
N GLY A 292 -5.93 -30.22 11.68
CA GLY A 292 -6.54 -31.42 12.16
C GLY A 292 -6.80 -32.35 10.99
N TYR A 293 -5.90 -33.26 10.75
CA TYR A 293 -6.17 -34.40 9.89
C TYR A 293 -7.18 -35.30 10.61
N ARG A 294 -8.45 -35.15 10.31
CA ARG A 294 -9.48 -36.13 10.68
C ARG A 294 -10.09 -36.68 9.40
N ALA A 295 -9.75 -37.96 9.16
CA ALA A 295 -10.44 -38.86 8.26
C ALA A 295 -11.35 -38.23 7.17
N GLY A 296 -10.77 -37.83 6.05
CA GLY A 296 -11.49 -37.74 4.77
C GLY A 296 -12.36 -36.51 4.50
N LYS A 297 -12.43 -35.51 5.36
CA LYS A 297 -13.16 -34.27 5.09
C LYS A 297 -12.29 -33.04 5.36
N TYR A 298 -11.85 -32.37 4.30
CA TYR A 298 -11.28 -31.04 4.37
C TYR A 298 -12.35 -30.04 4.77
N THR A 299 -12.44 -29.71 6.05
CA THR A 299 -13.36 -28.70 6.57
C THR A 299 -12.64 -27.39 6.82
N TRP A 300 -12.19 -26.72 5.74
CA TRP A 300 -11.68 -25.34 5.81
C TRP A 300 -12.78 -24.30 6.11
N MET A 301 -14.06 -24.68 5.99
CA MET A 301 -15.19 -23.77 6.16
C MET A 301 -16.08 -24.00 7.39
N ASN A 302 -15.99 -25.11 8.10
CA ASN A 302 -16.98 -25.44 9.12
C ASN A 302 -16.64 -25.11 10.57
N ARG A 303 -15.49 -24.46 10.86
CA ARG A 303 -15.18 -24.03 12.25
C ARG A 303 -15.50 -22.57 12.54
N TYR A 304 -15.95 -21.80 11.58
CA TYR A 304 -16.43 -20.44 11.82
C TYR A 304 -17.88 -20.39 12.36
N TRP A 305 -18.61 -21.52 12.39
CA TRP A 305 -20.04 -21.56 12.68
C TRP A 305 -20.44 -22.33 13.95
N LYS A 306 -19.49 -22.85 14.72
CA LYS A 306 -19.80 -23.49 16.01
C LYS A 306 -18.91 -22.88 17.11
N ARG A 307 -19.33 -21.75 17.61
CA ARG A 307 -19.35 -21.34 19.03
C ARG A 307 -19.90 -19.92 19.13
#